data_cc14710c8f2fa8a7f8cad2ab5152f2d4
#
_entry.id   cc14710c8f2fa8a7f8cad2ab5152f2d4
#
_cell.length_a   1.000
_cell.length_b   1.000
_cell.length_c   1.000
_cell.angle_alpha   90.00
_cell.angle_beta   90.00
_cell.angle_gamma   90.00
#
_symmetry.space_group_name_H-M   'P 1'
#
loop_
_entity.id
_entity.type
_entity.pdbx_description
1 polymer ?
#
loop_
_entity_poly.entity_id
_entity_poly.type
_entity_poly.pdbx_seq_one_letter_code
_entity_poly.pdbx_strand_id
1 'polypeptide(L)'
;IGIMYCVACISFFFIGGLLALLMRTELAAPGLQFLSNEQFNQLFTMHGTIMLLFYATPIVFGFANLVLPLQIGAPDVAFPRLNAFSFWLFVFGATIGAAGFITPGGAADFGWTAYTPLTDAIHSPGAGGDLWIMGLIVAGLGTILGAVNMITTVVCMRAPGMTMFRMPIFTWNIMVTSILILIAFPLLTAALFGLAADRHLGAHIYDAANGGVLLWQHLFWFFGHPEVYIIALPFFGIVSEIFPVFSRKPIFGYTTLVYATLSIAALSVAVWAHHMFATGAVLLPFFSFMTYLIAVPTGIKFFNWIGTMWKGPPWRSRSVSRTVRASWCSPVRRRPVR
;
A
#
# COMPACT_ATOMS: atom_id res chain seq x y z
N ILE A 1 3.10 -18.47 0.64
CA ILE A 1 2.92 -17.18 1.35
C ILE A 1 2.04 -16.21 0.52
N GLY A 2 2.28 -16.03 -0.79
CA GLY A 2 1.48 -15.09 -1.62
C GLY A 2 -0.02 -15.38 -1.56
N ILE A 3 -0.45 -16.64 -1.68
CA ILE A 3 -1.87 -17.03 -1.53
C ILE A 3 -2.39 -16.72 -0.13
N MET A 4 -1.59 -16.93 0.91
CA MET A 4 -1.98 -16.62 2.28
C MET A 4 -2.21 -15.11 2.47
N TYR A 5 -1.35 -14.26 1.91
CA TYR A 5 -1.60 -12.81 1.85
C TYR A 5 -2.92 -12.49 1.16
N CYS A 6 -3.17 -13.06 -0.03
CA CYS A 6 -4.41 -12.79 -0.77
C CYS A 6 -5.65 -13.19 0.03
N VAL A 7 -5.64 -14.36 0.67
CA VAL A 7 -6.77 -14.84 1.49
C VAL A 7 -6.98 -13.92 2.71
N ALA A 8 -5.91 -13.59 3.44
CA ALA A 8 -6.01 -12.69 4.60
C ALA A 8 -6.52 -11.30 4.20
N CYS A 9 -5.98 -10.72 3.13
CA CYS A 9 -6.40 -9.40 2.64
C CYS A 9 -7.87 -9.41 2.19
N ILE A 10 -8.33 -10.43 1.48
CA ILE A 10 -9.74 -10.56 1.09
C ILE A 10 -10.65 -10.69 2.32
N SER A 11 -10.19 -11.40 3.37
CA SER A 11 -10.94 -11.46 4.63
C SER A 11 -11.07 -10.08 5.27
N PHE A 12 -9.98 -9.30 5.34
CA PHE A 12 -10.02 -7.92 5.83
C PHE A 12 -10.84 -6.99 4.93
N PHE A 13 -10.84 -7.20 3.61
CA PHE A 13 -11.73 -6.47 2.70
C PHE A 13 -13.21 -6.67 3.06
N PHE A 14 -13.65 -7.90 3.33
CA PHE A 14 -15.03 -8.15 3.74
C PHE A 14 -15.35 -7.53 5.10
N ILE A 15 -14.43 -7.60 6.06
CA ILE A 15 -14.61 -6.96 7.38
C ILE A 15 -14.74 -5.44 7.19
N GLY A 16 -13.78 -4.81 6.49
CA GLY A 16 -13.83 -3.37 6.23
C GLY A 16 -15.05 -2.95 5.42
N GLY A 17 -15.46 -3.77 4.43
CA GLY A 17 -16.68 -3.57 3.65
C GLY A 17 -17.94 -3.61 4.50
N LEU A 18 -18.03 -4.53 5.47
CA LEU A 18 -19.14 -4.59 6.42
C LEU A 18 -19.23 -3.31 7.26
N LEU A 19 -18.09 -2.82 7.78
CA LEU A 19 -18.06 -1.55 8.53
C LEU A 19 -18.58 -0.39 7.66
N ALA A 20 -18.19 -0.32 6.39
CA ALA A 20 -18.71 0.68 5.45
C ALA A 20 -20.22 0.58 5.25
N LEU A 21 -20.74 -0.63 5.12
CA LEU A 21 -22.19 -0.85 4.97
C LEU A 21 -22.95 -0.39 6.21
N LEU A 22 -22.44 -0.65 7.41
CA LEU A 22 -23.04 -0.18 8.66
C LEU A 22 -23.06 1.34 8.72
N MET A 23 -21.94 2.01 8.43
CA MET A 23 -21.89 3.48 8.35
C MET A 23 -22.86 4.03 7.30
N ARG A 24 -22.94 3.41 6.13
CA ARG A 24 -23.84 3.86 5.06
C ARG A 24 -25.32 3.67 5.43
N THR A 25 -25.64 2.61 6.16
CA THR A 25 -27.00 2.37 6.66
C THR A 25 -27.37 3.40 7.73
N GLU A 26 -26.46 3.73 8.64
CA GLU A 26 -26.65 4.80 9.63
C GLU A 26 -27.00 6.13 8.96
N LEU A 27 -26.30 6.45 7.88
CA LEU A 27 -26.50 7.69 7.09
C LEU A 27 -27.65 7.62 6.08
N ALA A 28 -28.54 6.62 6.14
CA ALA A 28 -29.69 6.51 5.25
C ALA A 28 -30.76 7.57 5.52
N ALA A 29 -30.85 8.04 6.78
CA ALA A 29 -31.75 9.11 7.19
C ALA A 29 -30.99 10.09 8.12
N PRO A 30 -31.46 11.35 8.25
CA PRO A 30 -30.88 12.30 9.21
C PRO A 30 -31.05 11.86 10.66
N GLY A 31 -30.06 12.20 11.51
CA GLY A 31 -30.02 11.85 12.92
C GLY A 31 -29.43 10.45 13.16
N LEU A 32 -29.39 10.05 14.44
CA LEU A 32 -28.90 8.73 14.83
C LEU A 32 -30.00 7.68 14.61
N GLN A 33 -29.65 6.58 13.92
CA GLN A 33 -30.58 5.48 13.63
C GLN A 33 -30.36 4.30 14.61
N PHE A 34 -29.15 3.72 14.65
CA PHE A 34 -28.84 2.55 15.46
C PHE A 34 -27.42 2.58 16.04
N LEU A 35 -26.57 3.52 15.60
CA LEU A 35 -25.20 3.72 16.12
C LEU A 35 -25.14 4.95 17.02
N SER A 36 -24.36 4.88 18.09
CA SER A 36 -23.93 6.11 18.81
C SER A 36 -22.86 6.85 18.00
N ASN A 37 -22.61 8.12 18.32
CA ASN A 37 -21.52 8.88 17.71
C ASN A 37 -20.16 8.20 17.89
N GLU A 38 -19.89 7.64 19.08
CA GLU A 38 -18.65 6.91 19.37
C GLU A 38 -18.54 5.64 18.54
N GLN A 39 -19.61 4.86 18.46
CA GLN A 39 -19.63 3.67 17.59
C GLN A 39 -19.40 4.04 16.11
N PHE A 40 -20.02 5.11 15.63
CA PHE A 40 -19.79 5.58 14.26
C PHE A 40 -18.31 5.96 14.04
N ASN A 41 -17.69 6.67 14.99
CA ASN A 41 -16.28 7.03 14.94
C ASN A 41 -15.35 5.81 14.96
N GLN A 42 -15.69 4.77 15.75
CA GLN A 42 -14.97 3.50 15.75
C GLN A 42 -15.07 2.80 14.39
N LEU A 43 -16.26 2.72 13.81
CA LEU A 43 -16.46 2.12 12.47
C LEU A 43 -15.69 2.89 11.39
N PHE A 44 -15.76 4.22 11.39
CA PHE A 44 -15.07 5.09 10.47
C PHE A 44 -13.54 4.93 10.57
N THR A 45 -12.99 4.96 11.79
CA THR A 45 -11.57 4.78 12.07
C THR A 45 -11.06 3.43 11.58
N MET A 46 -11.76 2.37 11.95
CA MET A 46 -11.35 1.01 11.65
C MET A 46 -11.59 0.65 10.18
N HIS A 47 -12.65 1.17 9.54
CA HIS A 47 -12.83 1.02 8.11
C HIS A 47 -11.64 1.61 7.34
N GLY A 48 -11.27 2.85 7.62
CA GLY A 48 -10.14 3.51 6.96
C GLY A 48 -8.82 2.75 7.18
N THR A 49 -8.55 2.36 8.41
CA THR A 49 -7.34 1.60 8.79
C THR A 49 -7.29 0.24 8.07
N ILE A 50 -8.37 -0.53 8.13
CA ILE A 50 -8.44 -1.87 7.52
C ILE A 50 -8.29 -1.78 6.00
N MET A 51 -9.02 -0.87 5.35
CA MET A 51 -9.02 -0.80 3.90
C MET A 51 -7.68 -0.32 3.33
N LEU A 52 -7.01 0.62 3.98
CA LEU A 52 -5.72 1.13 3.50
C LEU A 52 -4.56 0.22 3.92
N LEU A 53 -4.45 -0.12 5.22
CA LEU A 53 -3.26 -0.72 5.79
C LEU A 53 -3.32 -2.24 5.94
N PHE A 54 -4.53 -2.85 6.01
CA PHE A 54 -4.68 -4.31 6.16
C PHE A 54 -5.25 -5.00 4.92
N TYR A 55 -5.72 -4.22 3.93
CA TYR A 55 -6.17 -4.74 2.64
C TYR A 55 -5.34 -4.21 1.47
N ALA A 56 -5.40 -2.90 1.17
CA ALA A 56 -4.88 -2.36 -0.09
C ALA A 56 -3.36 -2.45 -0.20
N THR A 57 -2.62 -2.22 0.88
CA THR A 57 -1.16 -2.32 0.91
C THR A 57 -0.68 -3.76 0.91
N PRO A 58 -1.18 -4.68 1.78
CA PRO A 58 -0.68 -6.04 1.79
C PRO A 58 -1.11 -6.90 0.60
N ILE A 59 -2.23 -6.61 -0.07
CA ILE A 59 -2.67 -7.39 -1.24
C ILE A 59 -1.67 -7.29 -2.39
N VAL A 60 -0.99 -6.16 -2.56
CA VAL A 60 0.03 -6.00 -3.60
C VAL A 60 1.27 -6.84 -3.31
N PHE A 61 1.60 -7.07 -2.03
CA PHE A 61 2.63 -8.01 -1.61
C PHE A 61 2.22 -9.47 -1.85
N GLY A 62 0.94 -9.79 -1.69
CA GLY A 62 0.38 -11.08 -2.09
C GLY A 62 0.64 -11.35 -3.57
N PHE A 63 0.30 -10.40 -4.44
CA PHE A 63 0.59 -10.48 -5.88
C PHE A 63 2.09 -10.51 -6.17
N ALA A 64 2.89 -9.69 -5.50
CA ALA A 64 4.33 -9.68 -5.69
C ALA A 64 4.95 -11.05 -5.37
N ASN A 65 4.58 -11.67 -4.27
CA ASN A 65 5.04 -12.99 -3.88
C ASN A 65 4.69 -14.09 -4.91
N LEU A 66 3.54 -13.95 -5.59
CA LEU A 66 3.10 -14.93 -6.60
C LEU A 66 3.76 -14.72 -7.96
N VAL A 67 3.93 -13.47 -8.37
CA VAL A 67 4.22 -13.12 -9.76
C VAL A 67 5.69 -12.70 -9.96
N LEU A 68 6.28 -11.96 -9.03
CA LEU A 68 7.61 -11.39 -9.19
C LEU A 68 8.71 -12.44 -9.40
N PRO A 69 8.82 -13.52 -8.59
CA PRO A 69 9.83 -14.56 -8.82
C PRO A 69 9.70 -15.19 -10.21
N LEU A 70 8.46 -15.45 -10.66
CA LEU A 70 8.20 -16.00 -11.98
C LEU A 70 8.62 -15.04 -13.09
N GLN A 71 8.36 -13.76 -12.94
CA GLN A 71 8.73 -12.73 -13.92
C GLN A 71 10.24 -12.59 -14.11
N ILE A 72 11.01 -12.73 -13.04
CA ILE A 72 12.48 -12.59 -13.10
C ILE A 72 13.23 -13.92 -13.24
N GLY A 73 12.51 -15.04 -13.26
CA GLY A 73 13.09 -16.39 -13.37
C GLY A 73 13.77 -16.86 -12.08
N ALA A 74 13.40 -16.30 -10.94
CA ALA A 74 13.87 -16.75 -9.63
C ALA A 74 13.08 -17.98 -9.16
N PRO A 75 13.72 -18.95 -8.49
CA PRO A 75 13.03 -20.14 -7.96
C PRO A 75 12.11 -19.82 -6.77
N ASP A 76 12.44 -18.80 -5.98
CA ASP A 76 11.68 -18.30 -4.83
C ASP A 76 12.12 -16.85 -4.53
N VAL A 77 11.59 -16.24 -3.49
CA VAL A 77 12.09 -14.98 -2.93
C VAL A 77 13.43 -15.19 -2.22
N ALA A 78 14.23 -14.13 -2.05
CA ALA A 78 15.58 -14.23 -1.49
C ALA A 78 15.61 -14.80 -0.07
N PHE A 79 14.64 -14.46 0.77
CA PHE A 79 14.55 -14.90 2.17
C PHE A 79 13.18 -15.54 2.48
N PRO A 80 12.94 -16.82 2.13
CA PRO A 80 11.62 -17.44 2.29
C PRO A 80 11.12 -17.48 3.75
N ARG A 81 12.02 -17.69 4.72
CA ARG A 81 11.66 -17.68 6.16
C ARG A 81 11.29 -16.28 6.64
N LEU A 82 12.02 -15.28 6.21
CA LEU A 82 11.71 -13.88 6.51
C LEU A 82 10.36 -13.48 5.89
N ASN A 83 10.06 -13.98 4.70
CA ASN A 83 8.78 -13.80 4.02
C ASN A 83 7.61 -14.39 4.84
N ALA A 84 7.78 -15.59 5.37
CA ALA A 84 6.78 -16.19 6.26
C ALA A 84 6.62 -15.38 7.54
N PHE A 85 7.70 -14.92 8.15
CA PHE A 85 7.67 -14.08 9.34
C PHE A 85 6.98 -12.75 9.10
N SER A 86 7.29 -12.07 7.98
CA SER A 86 6.60 -10.85 7.51
C SER A 86 5.07 -11.04 7.41
N PHE A 87 4.63 -12.15 6.83
CA PHE A 87 3.22 -12.49 6.74
C PHE A 87 2.56 -12.63 8.11
N TRP A 88 3.18 -13.35 9.05
CA TRP A 88 2.61 -13.53 10.37
C TRP A 88 2.58 -12.25 11.19
N LEU A 89 3.61 -11.39 11.08
CA LEU A 89 3.58 -10.06 11.68
C LEU A 89 2.43 -9.22 11.13
N PHE A 90 2.18 -9.26 9.83
CA PHE A 90 1.02 -8.59 9.24
C PHE A 90 -0.29 -9.10 9.83
N VAL A 91 -0.52 -10.42 9.83
CA VAL A 91 -1.78 -11.01 10.31
C VAL A 91 -1.99 -10.74 11.80
N PHE A 92 -0.98 -10.93 12.63
CA PHE A 92 -1.08 -10.67 14.06
C PHE A 92 -1.27 -9.18 14.34
N GLY A 93 -0.52 -8.29 13.66
CA GLY A 93 -0.68 -6.86 13.81
C GLY A 93 -2.09 -6.39 13.45
N ALA A 94 -2.62 -6.85 12.32
CA ALA A 94 -3.98 -6.54 11.90
C ALA A 94 -5.04 -7.09 12.87
N THR A 95 -4.83 -8.29 13.41
CA THR A 95 -5.72 -8.90 14.40
C THR A 95 -5.68 -8.12 15.73
N ILE A 96 -4.49 -7.72 16.19
CA ILE A 96 -4.32 -6.89 17.40
C ILE A 96 -5.08 -5.57 17.23
N GLY A 97 -4.88 -4.87 16.10
CA GLY A 97 -5.60 -3.61 15.84
C GLY A 97 -7.11 -3.78 15.82
N ALA A 98 -7.61 -4.87 15.22
CA ALA A 98 -9.03 -5.19 15.18
C ALA A 98 -9.60 -5.66 16.54
N ALA A 99 -8.77 -6.19 17.43
CA ALA A 99 -9.21 -6.68 18.76
C ALA A 99 -9.80 -5.57 19.65
N GLY A 100 -9.57 -4.30 19.31
CA GLY A 100 -10.22 -3.19 19.98
C GLY A 100 -11.74 -3.32 20.07
N PHE A 101 -12.41 -3.88 19.07
CA PHE A 101 -13.86 -4.06 19.07
C PHE A 101 -14.41 -4.97 20.19
N ILE A 102 -13.57 -5.82 20.76
CA ILE A 102 -13.97 -6.72 21.87
C ILE A 102 -13.51 -6.23 23.24
N THR A 103 -12.93 -5.02 23.32
CA THR A 103 -12.52 -4.42 24.61
C THR A 103 -13.64 -3.56 25.19
N PRO A 104 -13.68 -3.37 26.53
CA PRO A 104 -14.52 -2.35 27.12
C PRO A 104 -14.18 -0.96 26.56
N GLY A 105 -15.17 -0.25 26.03
CA GLY A 105 -14.97 1.04 25.35
C GLY A 105 -14.83 0.92 23.82
N GLY A 106 -14.65 -0.30 23.27
CA GLY A 106 -14.62 -0.53 21.82
C GLY A 106 -13.28 -0.27 21.14
N ALA A 107 -13.30 -0.15 19.82
CA ALA A 107 -12.12 0.08 18.99
C ALA A 107 -11.64 1.55 19.05
N ALA A 108 -10.50 1.84 18.42
CA ALA A 108 -10.04 3.21 18.22
C ALA A 108 -11.10 4.04 17.45
N ASP A 109 -11.27 5.32 17.83
CA ASP A 109 -12.37 6.20 17.40
C ASP A 109 -11.91 7.58 16.88
N PHE A 110 -10.59 7.77 16.74
CA PHE A 110 -9.94 9.05 16.44
C PHE A 110 -9.61 9.26 14.95
N GLY A 111 -10.15 8.43 14.07
CA GLY A 111 -9.83 8.45 12.64
C GLY A 111 -8.50 7.74 12.33
N TRP A 112 -8.35 7.24 11.08
CA TRP A 112 -7.14 6.50 10.67
C TRP A 112 -5.86 7.36 10.64
N THR A 113 -6.00 8.69 10.60
CA THR A 113 -4.88 9.64 10.67
C THR A 113 -4.36 9.88 12.08
N ALA A 114 -5.14 9.47 13.08
CA ALA A 114 -4.80 9.52 14.50
C ALA A 114 -4.25 10.87 14.98
N TYR A 115 -4.89 11.97 14.60
CA TYR A 115 -4.43 13.31 14.95
C TYR A 115 -4.45 13.56 16.45
N THR A 116 -3.32 14.05 16.97
CA THR A 116 -3.23 14.54 18.33
C THR A 116 -3.86 15.94 18.42
N PRO A 117 -4.48 16.33 19.56
CA PRO A 117 -4.53 15.63 20.85
C PRO A 117 -5.63 14.55 20.95
N LEU A 118 -6.44 14.32 19.91
CA LEU A 118 -7.58 13.40 19.95
C LEU A 118 -7.17 11.97 20.36
N THR A 119 -5.92 11.60 20.07
CA THR A 119 -5.34 10.28 20.34
C THR A 119 -4.63 10.15 21.67
N ASP A 120 -4.56 11.21 22.48
CA ASP A 120 -3.94 11.15 23.79
C ASP A 120 -4.75 10.31 24.80
N ALA A 121 -4.17 10.03 25.95
CA ALA A 121 -4.81 9.23 26.99
C ALA A 121 -6.00 9.93 27.68
N ILE A 122 -6.17 11.24 27.49
CA ILE A 122 -7.26 12.03 28.06
C ILE A 122 -8.49 11.95 27.14
N HIS A 123 -8.30 12.15 25.82
CA HIS A 123 -9.40 12.20 24.86
C HIS A 123 -9.83 10.82 24.37
N SER A 124 -8.91 9.86 24.32
CA SER A 124 -9.19 8.46 23.94
C SER A 124 -8.56 7.48 24.94
N PRO A 125 -9.11 7.40 26.17
CA PRO A 125 -8.51 6.62 27.26
C PRO A 125 -8.65 5.10 27.10
N GLY A 126 -9.45 4.62 26.15
CA GLY A 126 -9.75 3.20 25.94
C GLY A 126 -8.57 2.40 25.40
N ALA A 127 -8.55 1.09 25.70
CA ALA A 127 -7.56 0.14 25.17
C ALA A 127 -7.60 0.01 23.64
N GLY A 128 -8.71 0.37 22.99
CA GLY A 128 -8.82 0.32 21.53
C GLY A 128 -7.79 1.16 20.80
N GLY A 129 -7.46 2.35 21.32
CA GLY A 129 -6.40 3.19 20.78
C GLY A 129 -5.00 2.56 20.92
N ASP A 130 -4.71 1.93 22.04
CA ASP A 130 -3.42 1.26 22.28
C ASP A 130 -3.25 0.03 21.38
N LEU A 131 -4.31 -0.75 21.21
CA LEU A 131 -4.32 -1.90 20.32
C LEU A 131 -4.16 -1.48 18.84
N TRP A 132 -4.75 -0.35 18.45
CA TRP A 132 -4.55 0.22 17.13
C TRP A 132 -3.08 0.60 16.91
N ILE A 133 -2.46 1.31 17.86
CA ILE A 133 -1.04 1.70 17.79
C ILE A 133 -0.15 0.46 17.72
N MET A 134 -0.32 -0.50 18.63
CA MET A 134 0.47 -1.74 18.67
C MET A 134 0.26 -2.57 17.39
N GLY A 135 -0.97 -2.70 16.92
CA GLY A 135 -1.31 -3.41 15.69
C GLY A 135 -0.58 -2.85 14.47
N LEU A 136 -0.54 -1.52 14.33
CA LEU A 136 0.17 -0.86 13.24
C LEU A 136 1.70 -0.99 13.35
N ILE A 137 2.28 -0.90 14.55
CA ILE A 137 3.72 -1.12 14.76
C ILE A 137 4.10 -2.54 14.30
N VAL A 138 3.36 -3.55 14.73
CA VAL A 138 3.65 -4.95 14.41
C VAL A 138 3.44 -5.23 12.90
N ALA A 139 2.34 -4.78 12.34
CA ALA A 139 2.07 -4.93 10.90
C ALA A 139 3.08 -4.16 10.03
N GLY A 140 3.44 -2.94 10.45
CA GLY A 140 4.44 -2.11 9.78
C GLY A 140 5.82 -2.75 9.75
N LEU A 141 6.25 -3.37 10.85
CA LEU A 141 7.50 -4.14 10.88
C LEU A 141 7.45 -5.29 9.85
N GLY A 142 6.34 -6.02 9.77
CA GLY A 142 6.14 -7.04 8.75
C GLY A 142 6.29 -6.48 7.33
N THR A 143 5.70 -5.32 7.06
CA THR A 143 5.78 -4.64 5.75
C THR A 143 7.22 -4.24 5.39
N ILE A 144 7.99 -3.71 6.34
CA ILE A 144 9.42 -3.38 6.16
C ILE A 144 10.23 -4.64 5.78
N LEU A 145 10.04 -5.74 6.52
CA LEU A 145 10.74 -7.00 6.24
C LEU A 145 10.39 -7.57 4.86
N GLY A 146 9.12 -7.48 4.46
CA GLY A 146 8.67 -7.83 3.13
C GLY A 146 9.34 -6.99 2.04
N ALA A 147 9.49 -5.70 2.25
CA ALA A 147 10.14 -4.78 1.32
C ALA A 147 11.64 -5.13 1.13
N VAL A 148 12.37 -5.39 2.22
CA VAL A 148 13.78 -5.85 2.16
C VAL A 148 13.88 -7.12 1.31
N ASN A 149 12.98 -8.06 1.51
CA ASN A 149 12.97 -9.32 0.77
C ASN A 149 12.73 -9.10 -0.74
N MET A 150 11.75 -8.27 -1.11
CA MET A 150 11.45 -7.98 -2.52
C MET A 150 12.63 -7.27 -3.22
N ILE A 151 13.24 -6.27 -2.59
CA ILE A 151 14.42 -5.59 -3.15
C ILE A 151 15.55 -6.60 -3.39
N THR A 152 15.88 -7.40 -2.38
CA THR A 152 16.96 -8.40 -2.48
C THR A 152 16.67 -9.43 -3.57
N THR A 153 15.41 -9.89 -3.68
CA THR A 153 14.99 -10.83 -4.72
C THR A 153 15.23 -10.22 -6.10
N VAL A 154 14.78 -8.98 -6.33
CA VAL A 154 14.95 -8.32 -7.63
C VAL A 154 16.43 -8.04 -7.95
N VAL A 155 17.22 -7.60 -6.97
CA VAL A 155 18.62 -7.22 -7.22
C VAL A 155 19.50 -8.45 -7.41
N CYS A 156 19.32 -9.52 -6.62
CA CYS A 156 20.26 -10.63 -6.54
C CYS A 156 19.83 -11.88 -7.31
N MET A 157 18.54 -12.05 -7.63
CA MET A 157 18.02 -13.34 -8.11
C MET A 157 17.45 -13.32 -9.53
N ARG A 158 17.72 -12.27 -10.31
CA ARG A 158 17.33 -12.24 -11.74
C ARG A 158 18.01 -13.35 -12.53
N ALA A 159 17.28 -13.91 -13.48
CA ALA A 159 17.82 -14.89 -14.41
C ALA A 159 19.08 -14.35 -15.14
N PRO A 160 20.07 -15.21 -15.46
CA PRO A 160 21.26 -14.80 -16.19
C PRO A 160 20.90 -14.06 -17.49
N GLY A 161 21.52 -12.89 -17.71
CA GLY A 161 21.26 -12.04 -18.88
C GLY A 161 20.05 -11.10 -18.75
N MET A 162 19.27 -11.18 -17.68
CA MET A 162 18.21 -10.22 -17.40
C MET A 162 18.78 -8.98 -16.69
N THR A 163 19.11 -7.96 -17.47
CA THR A 163 19.51 -6.65 -16.95
C THR A 163 18.29 -5.90 -16.40
N MET A 164 18.51 -4.83 -15.63
CA MET A 164 17.44 -4.03 -15.05
C MET A 164 16.39 -3.58 -16.10
N PHE A 165 16.85 -3.05 -17.24
CA PHE A 165 15.97 -2.58 -18.31
C PHE A 165 15.39 -3.71 -19.20
N ARG A 166 15.50 -4.97 -18.78
CA ARG A 166 14.81 -6.12 -19.35
C ARG A 166 13.76 -6.73 -18.42
N MET A 167 13.62 -6.16 -17.22
CA MET A 167 12.60 -6.61 -16.26
C MET A 167 11.21 -6.15 -16.70
N PRO A 168 10.15 -6.94 -16.41
CA PRO A 168 8.77 -6.49 -16.56
C PRO A 168 8.46 -5.22 -15.76
N ILE A 169 7.49 -4.43 -16.22
CA ILE A 169 7.11 -3.17 -15.57
C ILE A 169 6.57 -3.41 -14.16
N PHE A 170 5.81 -4.49 -13.95
CA PHE A 170 5.32 -4.85 -12.62
C PHE A 170 6.48 -5.07 -11.63
N THR A 171 7.53 -5.79 -12.03
CA THR A 171 8.74 -6.00 -11.20
C THR A 171 9.41 -4.66 -10.83
N TRP A 172 9.51 -3.71 -11.78
CA TRP A 172 9.99 -2.35 -11.48
C TRP A 172 9.13 -1.64 -10.45
N ASN A 173 7.81 -1.70 -10.61
CA ASN A 173 6.90 -1.04 -9.68
C ASN A 173 6.99 -1.64 -8.26
N ILE A 174 7.10 -2.96 -8.12
CA ILE A 174 7.29 -3.60 -6.81
C ILE A 174 8.64 -3.21 -6.17
N MET A 175 9.72 -3.18 -6.95
CA MET A 175 11.02 -2.76 -6.43
C MET A 175 10.98 -1.31 -5.92
N VAL A 176 10.42 -0.41 -6.71
CA VAL A 176 10.31 1.02 -6.35
C VAL A 176 9.38 1.22 -5.15
N THR A 177 8.25 0.52 -5.11
CA THR A 177 7.34 0.48 -3.96
C THR A 177 8.05 0.01 -2.70
N SER A 178 8.87 -1.03 -2.80
CA SER A 178 9.63 -1.54 -1.66
C SER A 178 10.66 -0.54 -1.14
N ILE A 179 11.28 0.25 -2.02
CA ILE A 179 12.16 1.36 -1.62
C ILE A 179 11.36 2.44 -0.87
N LEU A 180 10.18 2.82 -1.37
CA LEU A 180 9.30 3.78 -0.67
C LEU A 180 8.90 3.30 0.72
N ILE A 181 8.62 2.01 0.88
CA ILE A 181 8.30 1.42 2.20
C ILE A 181 9.46 1.59 3.18
N LEU A 182 10.70 1.34 2.75
CA LEU A 182 11.87 1.52 3.61
C LEU A 182 12.11 2.97 4.02
N ILE A 183 11.59 3.94 3.28
CA ILE A 183 11.66 5.35 3.62
C ILE A 183 10.50 5.76 4.54
N ALA A 184 9.28 5.35 4.22
CA ALA A 184 8.05 5.86 4.82
C ALA A 184 7.67 5.15 6.13
N PHE A 185 7.69 3.80 6.17
CA PHE A 185 7.23 3.03 7.32
C PHE A 185 8.06 3.21 8.60
N PRO A 186 9.39 3.37 8.56
CA PRO A 186 10.15 3.68 9.77
C PRO A 186 9.73 4.98 10.45
N LEU A 187 9.34 6.02 9.67
CA LEU A 187 8.84 7.27 10.24
C LEU A 187 7.47 7.08 10.91
N LEU A 188 6.55 6.35 10.27
CA LEU A 188 5.28 6.00 10.91
C LEU A 188 5.51 5.22 12.20
N THR A 189 6.39 4.23 12.16
CA THR A 189 6.71 3.40 13.33
C THR A 189 7.28 4.25 14.47
N ALA A 190 8.21 5.17 14.16
CA ALA A 190 8.76 6.10 15.16
C ALA A 190 7.68 7.02 15.73
N ALA A 191 6.79 7.55 14.89
CA ALA A 191 5.67 8.38 15.32
C ALA A 191 4.71 7.62 16.26
N LEU A 192 4.41 6.37 15.96
CA LEU A 192 3.55 5.51 16.78
C LEU A 192 4.20 5.17 18.13
N PHE A 193 5.51 4.92 18.17
CA PHE A 193 6.23 4.75 19.44
C PHE A 193 6.21 6.03 20.28
N GLY A 194 6.37 7.20 19.64
CA GLY A 194 6.22 8.50 20.33
C GLY A 194 4.82 8.66 20.91
N LEU A 195 3.77 8.31 20.17
CA LEU A 195 2.39 8.36 20.68
C LEU A 195 2.14 7.38 21.82
N ALA A 196 2.69 6.17 21.75
CA ALA A 196 2.62 5.21 22.84
C ALA A 196 3.35 5.74 24.10
N ALA A 197 4.49 6.41 23.93
CA ALA A 197 5.21 7.04 25.03
C ALA A 197 4.43 8.21 25.67
N ASP A 198 3.75 9.03 24.87
CA ASP A 198 2.87 10.08 25.40
C ASP A 198 1.71 9.50 26.20
N ARG A 199 1.08 8.42 25.71
CA ARG A 199 -0.07 7.79 26.36
C ARG A 199 0.27 7.08 27.67
N HIS A 200 1.46 6.46 27.76
CA HIS A 200 1.81 5.56 28.88
C HIS A 200 2.98 6.03 29.75
N LEU A 201 3.87 6.87 29.19
CA LEU A 201 5.10 7.28 29.88
C LEU A 201 5.16 8.78 30.19
N GLY A 202 4.15 9.56 29.81
CA GLY A 202 4.14 11.01 29.99
C GLY A 202 5.28 11.71 29.26
N ALA A 203 5.59 11.31 28.02
CA ALA A 203 6.73 11.84 27.27
C ALA A 203 6.49 13.26 26.71
N HIS A 204 5.22 13.67 26.53
CA HIS A 204 4.81 15.00 26.06
C HIS A 204 5.37 15.40 24.69
N ILE A 205 5.59 14.43 23.78
CA ILE A 205 6.16 14.64 22.44
C ILE A 205 5.16 15.40 21.56
N TYR A 206 3.89 15.05 21.65
CA TYR A 206 2.82 15.57 20.80
C TYR A 206 1.89 16.57 21.50
N ASP A 207 2.31 17.14 22.62
CA ASP A 207 1.54 18.15 23.33
C ASP A 207 1.29 19.38 22.45
N ALA A 208 0.05 19.86 22.48
CA ALA A 208 -0.37 21.03 21.71
C ALA A 208 0.43 22.29 22.08
N ALA A 209 0.75 22.45 23.37
CA ALA A 209 1.52 23.60 23.89
C ALA A 209 2.93 23.68 23.28
N ASN A 210 3.51 22.56 22.89
CA ASN A 210 4.87 22.44 22.35
C ASN A 210 4.88 22.33 20.81
N GLY A 211 3.75 22.55 20.11
CA GLY A 211 3.65 22.38 18.67
C GLY A 211 3.61 20.91 18.22
N GLY A 212 3.43 19.98 19.15
CA GLY A 212 3.44 18.54 18.88
C GLY A 212 2.32 18.06 17.97
N VAL A 213 1.18 18.76 17.94
CA VAL A 213 0.09 18.47 16.98
C VAL A 213 0.56 18.59 15.53
N LEU A 214 1.35 19.61 15.23
CA LEU A 214 1.90 19.81 13.88
C LEU A 214 3.01 18.78 13.59
N LEU A 215 3.83 18.44 14.57
CA LEU A 215 4.86 17.41 14.45
C LEU A 215 4.23 16.05 14.09
N TRP A 216 3.15 15.63 14.78
CA TRP A 216 2.41 14.41 14.44
C TRP A 216 1.97 14.42 12.99
N GLN A 217 1.32 15.50 12.53
CA GLN A 217 0.82 15.60 11.17
C GLN A 217 1.95 15.52 10.13
N HIS A 218 3.10 16.15 10.37
CA HIS A 218 4.25 16.04 9.49
C HIS A 218 4.80 14.61 9.41
N LEU A 219 5.00 13.95 10.55
CA LEU A 219 5.50 12.57 10.60
C LEU A 219 4.50 11.59 9.95
N PHE A 220 3.20 11.76 10.27
CA PHE A 220 2.15 10.92 9.70
C PHE A 220 2.06 11.09 8.18
N TRP A 221 2.02 12.32 7.66
CA TRP A 221 1.84 12.54 6.23
C TRP A 221 3.11 12.34 5.42
N PHE A 222 4.28 12.45 6.02
CA PHE A 222 5.52 11.98 5.36
C PHE A 222 5.48 10.47 5.08
N PHE A 223 4.77 9.71 5.88
CA PHE A 223 4.37 8.34 5.55
C PHE A 223 3.13 8.32 4.65
N GLY A 224 2.07 9.04 4.99
CA GLY A 224 0.74 8.88 4.42
C GLY A 224 0.65 9.22 2.93
N HIS A 225 1.43 10.19 2.43
CA HIS A 225 1.46 10.45 1.00
C HIS A 225 2.26 9.39 0.22
N PRO A 226 3.49 9.01 0.57
CA PRO A 226 4.13 7.83 -0.02
C PRO A 226 3.28 6.56 0.04
N GLU A 227 2.47 6.36 1.09
CA GLU A 227 1.57 5.21 1.22
C GLU A 227 0.60 5.10 0.04
N VAL A 228 0.00 6.19 -0.41
CA VAL A 228 -0.91 6.14 -1.56
C VAL A 228 -0.18 5.74 -2.85
N TYR A 229 1.10 6.06 -2.98
CA TYR A 229 1.91 5.60 -4.12
C TYR A 229 2.44 4.17 -3.92
N ILE A 230 2.67 3.74 -2.70
CA ILE A 230 2.95 2.34 -2.36
C ILE A 230 1.79 1.44 -2.81
N ILE A 231 0.56 1.93 -2.69
CA ILE A 231 -0.63 1.25 -3.21
C ILE A 231 -0.70 1.40 -4.74
N ALA A 232 -0.60 2.61 -5.28
CA ALA A 232 -0.89 2.89 -6.69
C ALA A 232 0.14 2.29 -7.66
N LEU A 233 1.44 2.34 -7.35
CA LEU A 233 2.49 1.90 -8.27
C LEU A 233 2.38 0.42 -8.65
N PRO A 234 2.16 -0.53 -7.73
CA PRO A 234 1.94 -1.93 -8.10
C PRO A 234 0.73 -2.13 -9.03
N PHE A 235 -0.39 -1.44 -8.77
CA PHE A 235 -1.56 -1.50 -9.65
C PHE A 235 -1.26 -0.90 -11.02
N PHE A 236 -0.48 0.17 -11.11
CA PHE A 236 0.02 0.67 -12.39
C PHE A 236 0.90 -0.36 -13.10
N GLY A 237 1.69 -1.13 -12.35
CA GLY A 237 2.45 -2.26 -12.87
C GLY A 237 1.55 -3.34 -13.46
N ILE A 238 0.52 -3.77 -12.72
CA ILE A 238 -0.46 -4.77 -13.18
C ILE A 238 -1.15 -4.30 -14.47
N VAL A 239 -1.64 -3.06 -14.49
CA VAL A 239 -2.31 -2.47 -15.68
C VAL A 239 -1.35 -2.43 -16.87
N SER A 240 -0.07 -2.08 -16.64
CA SER A 240 0.95 -2.04 -17.70
C SER A 240 1.27 -3.42 -18.28
N GLU A 241 1.09 -4.50 -17.56
CA GLU A 241 1.22 -5.87 -18.07
C GLU A 241 -0.05 -6.35 -18.82
N ILE A 242 -1.22 -5.90 -18.37
CA ILE A 242 -2.52 -6.29 -18.94
C ILE A 242 -2.72 -5.66 -20.33
N PHE A 243 -2.48 -4.37 -20.49
CA PHE A 243 -2.76 -3.65 -21.74
C PHE A 243 -2.03 -4.22 -22.96
N PRO A 244 -0.73 -4.58 -22.91
CA PRO A 244 -0.04 -5.22 -24.03
C PRO A 244 -0.68 -6.54 -24.46
N VAL A 245 -1.08 -7.36 -23.48
CA VAL A 245 -1.70 -8.67 -23.74
C VAL A 245 -3.02 -8.52 -24.47
N PHE A 246 -3.91 -7.66 -23.98
CA PHE A 246 -5.23 -7.46 -24.57
C PHE A 246 -5.17 -6.67 -25.89
N SER A 247 -4.22 -5.75 -26.03
CA SER A 247 -3.97 -5.01 -27.28
C SER A 247 -3.15 -5.80 -28.31
N ARG A 248 -2.59 -6.96 -27.91
CA ARG A 248 -1.68 -7.77 -28.75
C ARG A 248 -0.53 -6.95 -29.35
N LYS A 249 0.02 -6.04 -28.56
CA LYS A 249 1.10 -5.14 -28.94
C LYS A 249 2.13 -5.06 -27.83
N PRO A 250 3.42 -4.81 -28.15
CA PRO A 250 4.39 -4.49 -27.12
C PRO A 250 3.99 -3.20 -26.38
N ILE A 251 4.39 -3.09 -25.12
CA ILE A 251 4.16 -1.86 -24.34
C ILE A 251 4.82 -0.68 -25.04
N PHE A 252 4.08 0.40 -25.22
CA PHE A 252 4.61 1.63 -25.79
C PHE A 252 5.43 2.38 -24.72
N GLY A 253 6.65 2.80 -25.07
CA GLY A 253 7.47 3.64 -24.19
C GLY A 253 7.92 2.94 -22.90
N TYR A 254 8.40 1.70 -22.96
CA TYR A 254 8.89 0.95 -21.80
C TYR A 254 9.84 1.77 -20.92
N THR A 255 10.87 2.39 -21.51
CA THR A 255 11.88 3.18 -20.78
C THR A 255 11.24 4.41 -20.11
N THR A 256 10.32 5.09 -20.79
CA THR A 256 9.62 6.25 -20.22
C THR A 256 8.69 5.85 -19.09
N LEU A 257 8.07 4.66 -19.13
CA LEU A 257 7.31 4.10 -18.01
C LEU A 257 8.17 3.83 -16.79
N VAL A 258 9.37 3.29 -16.97
CA VAL A 258 10.33 3.07 -15.87
C VAL A 258 10.73 4.40 -15.25
N TYR A 259 11.17 5.37 -16.04
CA TYR A 259 11.55 6.69 -15.52
C TYR A 259 10.36 7.42 -14.88
N ALA A 260 9.16 7.32 -15.44
CA ALA A 260 7.96 7.86 -14.81
C ALA A 260 7.69 7.24 -13.43
N THR A 261 7.88 5.92 -13.28
CA THR A 261 7.76 5.24 -11.99
C THR A 261 8.76 5.77 -10.96
N LEU A 262 10.03 5.89 -11.35
CA LEU A 262 11.09 6.43 -10.49
C LEU A 262 10.83 7.88 -10.11
N SER A 263 10.37 8.71 -11.06
CA SER A 263 10.04 10.13 -10.82
C SER A 263 8.87 10.29 -9.87
N ILE A 264 7.79 9.49 -10.03
CA ILE A 264 6.66 9.49 -9.09
C ILE A 264 7.15 9.16 -7.68
N ALA A 265 7.96 8.10 -7.52
CA ALA A 265 8.47 7.71 -6.22
C ALA A 265 9.36 8.79 -5.60
N ALA A 266 10.28 9.38 -6.36
CA ALA A 266 11.14 10.46 -5.86
C ALA A 266 10.35 11.70 -5.45
N LEU A 267 9.33 12.09 -6.24
CA LEU A 267 8.49 13.23 -5.92
C LEU A 267 7.57 12.96 -4.74
N SER A 268 7.12 11.72 -4.54
CA SER A 268 6.17 11.36 -3.49
C SER A 268 6.66 11.71 -2.09
N VAL A 269 7.95 11.69 -1.84
CA VAL A 269 8.53 12.07 -0.54
C VAL A 269 8.72 13.58 -0.37
N ALA A 270 8.33 14.40 -1.36
CA ALA A 270 8.47 15.85 -1.33
C ALA A 270 7.14 16.61 -1.39
N VAL A 271 5.99 15.92 -1.37
CA VAL A 271 4.67 16.54 -1.56
C VAL A 271 3.73 16.38 -0.36
N TRP A 272 4.15 15.71 0.71
CA TRP A 272 3.28 15.25 1.81
C TRP A 272 2.44 16.35 2.47
N ALA A 273 2.93 17.60 2.56
CA ALA A 273 2.23 18.63 3.30
C ALA A 273 1.04 19.26 2.55
N HIS A 274 0.71 18.78 1.35
CA HIS A 274 -0.56 19.12 0.74
C HIS A 274 -1.78 18.53 1.49
N HIS A 275 -1.57 17.54 2.34
CA HIS A 275 -2.56 17.06 3.29
C HIS A 275 -2.76 17.98 4.50
N MET A 276 -1.94 19.05 4.62
CA MET A 276 -1.88 19.92 5.79
C MET A 276 -2.17 21.38 5.47
N PHE A 277 -2.74 21.70 4.29
CA PHE A 277 -2.98 23.08 3.87
C PHE A 277 -3.91 23.84 4.83
N ALA A 278 -4.89 23.15 5.42
CA ALA A 278 -5.82 23.76 6.38
C ALA A 278 -5.16 24.16 7.70
N THR A 279 -3.95 23.65 8.01
CA THR A 279 -3.22 24.05 9.23
C THR A 279 -2.69 25.48 9.18
N GLY A 280 -2.50 26.04 7.98
CA GLY A 280 -1.87 27.34 7.76
C GLY A 280 -0.36 27.39 8.09
N ALA A 281 0.24 26.26 8.48
CA ALA A 281 1.62 26.18 8.99
C ALA A 281 2.62 25.53 8.02
N VAL A 282 2.25 25.40 6.74
CA VAL A 282 3.10 24.80 5.70
C VAL A 282 3.40 25.79 4.58
N LEU A 283 4.53 25.59 3.88
CA LEU A 283 4.91 26.43 2.74
C LEU A 283 4.01 26.12 1.53
N LEU A 284 2.84 26.75 1.52
CA LEU A 284 1.76 26.50 0.55
C LEU A 284 2.23 26.55 -0.92
N PRO A 285 2.98 27.57 -1.40
CA PRO A 285 3.39 27.65 -2.80
C PRO A 285 4.30 26.47 -3.20
N PHE A 286 5.23 26.06 -2.34
CA PHE A 286 6.13 24.95 -2.59
C PHE A 286 5.37 23.63 -2.70
N PHE A 287 4.56 23.29 -1.70
CA PHE A 287 3.83 22.02 -1.70
C PHE A 287 2.73 21.97 -2.78
N SER A 288 2.14 23.10 -3.14
CA SER A 288 1.24 23.19 -4.29
C SER A 288 1.96 22.90 -5.60
N PHE A 289 3.11 23.55 -5.84
CA PHE A 289 3.92 23.31 -7.04
C PHE A 289 4.37 21.86 -7.15
N MET A 290 4.93 21.29 -6.08
CA MET A 290 5.38 19.91 -6.05
C MET A 290 4.25 18.92 -6.28
N THR A 291 3.05 19.21 -5.77
CA THR A 291 1.85 18.41 -5.98
C THR A 291 1.40 18.39 -7.44
N TYR A 292 1.47 19.52 -8.13
CA TYR A 292 1.20 19.55 -9.56
C TYR A 292 2.29 18.88 -10.37
N LEU A 293 3.54 19.01 -9.95
CA LEU A 293 4.69 18.41 -10.65
C LEU A 293 4.60 16.89 -10.72
N ILE A 294 4.11 16.21 -9.68
CA ILE A 294 3.97 14.75 -9.67
C ILE A 294 2.91 14.24 -10.68
N ALA A 295 2.00 15.10 -11.10
CA ALA A 295 1.03 14.76 -12.14
C ALA A 295 1.69 14.55 -13.52
N VAL A 296 2.82 15.18 -13.79
CA VAL A 296 3.54 15.06 -15.08
C VAL A 296 3.97 13.62 -15.36
N PRO A 297 4.79 12.95 -14.51
CA PRO A 297 5.15 11.56 -14.75
C PRO A 297 3.93 10.62 -14.70
N THR A 298 2.90 10.93 -13.95
CA THR A 298 1.65 10.17 -13.96
C THR A 298 0.97 10.29 -15.33
N GLY A 299 0.88 11.49 -15.90
CA GLY A 299 0.38 11.73 -17.26
C GLY A 299 1.15 10.96 -18.32
N ILE A 300 2.49 10.87 -18.21
CA ILE A 300 3.33 10.07 -19.10
C ILE A 300 2.88 8.60 -19.10
N LYS A 301 2.56 8.02 -17.94
CA LYS A 301 2.04 6.64 -17.86
C LYS A 301 0.73 6.48 -18.62
N PHE A 302 -0.22 7.41 -18.43
CA PHE A 302 -1.50 7.38 -19.14
C PHE A 302 -1.32 7.47 -20.66
N PHE A 303 -0.46 8.36 -21.16
CA PHE A 303 -0.17 8.46 -22.59
C PHE A 303 0.50 7.19 -23.14
N ASN A 304 1.37 6.55 -22.39
CA ASN A 304 1.97 5.29 -22.77
C ASN A 304 0.93 4.14 -22.84
N TRP A 305 -0.04 4.10 -21.95
CA TRP A 305 -1.13 3.13 -22.00
C TRP A 305 -2.04 3.38 -23.21
N ILE A 306 -2.40 4.64 -23.48
CA ILE A 306 -3.16 5.03 -24.66
C ILE A 306 -2.39 4.63 -25.93
N GLY A 307 -1.08 4.93 -26.00
CA GLY A 307 -0.22 4.55 -27.12
C GLY A 307 -0.11 3.03 -27.32
N THR A 308 -0.12 2.26 -26.22
CA THR A 308 -0.17 0.79 -26.26
C THR A 308 -1.47 0.29 -26.89
N MET A 309 -2.59 0.85 -26.46
CA MET A 309 -3.92 0.47 -26.98
C MET A 309 -4.21 1.03 -28.37
N TRP A 310 -3.58 2.14 -28.78
CA TRP A 310 -3.83 2.83 -30.04
C TRP A 310 -3.63 1.91 -31.24
N LYS A 311 -4.66 1.80 -32.10
CA LYS A 311 -4.68 0.87 -33.27
C LYS A 311 -4.42 -0.61 -32.92
N GLY A 312 -4.60 -1.01 -31.67
CA GLY A 312 -4.71 -2.42 -31.31
C GLY A 312 -5.99 -3.02 -31.90
N PRO A 313 -6.09 -4.35 -32.05
CA PRO A 313 -7.32 -4.98 -32.49
C PRO A 313 -8.45 -4.60 -31.54
N PRO A 314 -9.63 -4.19 -32.06
CA PRO A 314 -10.73 -3.82 -31.19
C PRO A 314 -11.13 -5.03 -30.34
N TRP A 315 -11.48 -4.75 -29.06
CA TRP A 315 -12.09 -5.73 -28.17
C TRP A 315 -13.40 -6.23 -28.81
N ARG A 316 -13.32 -7.29 -29.59
CA ARG A 316 -14.48 -8.13 -29.93
C ARG A 316 -14.33 -9.41 -29.12
N SER A 317 -15.39 -9.74 -28.40
CA SER A 317 -15.60 -11.00 -27.70
C SER A 317 -15.60 -12.18 -28.68
N ARG A 318 -14.48 -12.45 -29.32
CA ARG A 318 -14.26 -13.72 -30.01
C ARG A 318 -13.42 -14.56 -29.07
N SER A 319 -14.09 -15.55 -28.48
CA SER A 319 -13.54 -16.76 -27.90
C SER A 319 -12.02 -16.73 -27.78
N VAL A 320 -11.49 -16.89 -26.59
CA VAL A 320 -10.07 -17.28 -26.37
C VAL A 320 -9.79 -18.42 -27.32
N SER A 321 -9.49 -18.06 -28.55
CA SER A 321 -9.33 -19.03 -29.66
C SER A 321 -8.08 -19.83 -29.39
N ARG A 322 -8.16 -21.10 -29.66
CA ARG A 322 -7.23 -22.23 -29.53
C ARG A 322 -5.72 -21.93 -29.66
N THR A 323 -5.32 -20.74 -30.11
CA THR A 323 -3.92 -20.34 -30.31
C THR A 323 -3.17 -20.06 -29.01
N VAL A 324 -3.83 -19.59 -27.95
CA VAL A 324 -3.19 -19.37 -26.64
C VAL A 324 -2.93 -20.70 -25.92
N ARG A 325 -3.76 -21.74 -26.16
CA ARG A 325 -3.51 -23.09 -25.63
C ARG A 325 -2.30 -23.77 -26.25
N ALA A 326 -1.97 -23.45 -27.50
CA ALA A 326 -0.88 -24.11 -28.22
C ALA A 326 0.52 -23.61 -27.83
N SER A 327 0.64 -22.35 -27.37
CA SER A 327 1.93 -21.80 -26.95
C SER A 327 2.38 -22.24 -25.56
N TRP A 328 1.46 -22.66 -24.69
CA TRP A 328 1.75 -23.14 -23.33
C TRP A 328 1.96 -24.67 -23.25
N CYS A 329 1.61 -25.40 -24.30
CA CYS A 329 1.66 -26.86 -24.35
C CYS A 329 2.61 -27.41 -25.45
N SER A 330 3.59 -26.64 -25.91
CA SER A 330 4.62 -27.18 -26.80
C SER A 330 5.59 -28.05 -26.00
N PRO A 331 5.67 -29.38 -26.19
CA PRO A 331 6.68 -30.18 -25.52
C PRO A 331 8.06 -29.70 -25.98
N VAL A 332 8.93 -29.42 -25.01
CA VAL A 332 10.34 -29.13 -25.27
C VAL A 332 10.94 -30.28 -26.08
N ARG A 333 11.21 -30.06 -27.35
CA ARG A 333 11.97 -30.99 -28.19
C ARG A 333 13.38 -31.09 -27.59
N ARG A 334 13.65 -32.15 -26.83
CA ARG A 334 15.00 -32.54 -26.49
C ARG A 334 15.77 -32.80 -27.78
N ARG A 335 16.78 -32.01 -28.09
CA ARG A 335 17.75 -32.35 -29.13
C ARG A 335 18.59 -33.51 -28.59
N PRO A 336 18.82 -34.57 -29.38
CA PRO A 336 19.77 -35.62 -28.98
C PRO A 336 21.18 -35.03 -28.96
N VAL A 337 21.87 -35.27 -27.87
CA VAL A 337 23.30 -35.00 -27.75
C VAL A 337 24.04 -35.99 -28.66
N ARG A 338 24.82 -35.48 -29.61
CA ARG A 338 25.87 -36.22 -30.27
C ARG A 338 27.20 -35.87 -29.63
#